data_c69fb80090f00d8276f753fd840ea711
#
_entry.id   c69fb80090f00d8276f753fd840ea711
#
_cell.length_a   1.000
_cell.length_b   1.000
_cell.length_c   1.000
_cell.angle_alpha   90.00
_cell.angle_beta   90.00
_cell.angle_gamma   90.00
#
_symmetry.space_group_name_H-M   'P 1'
#
loop_
_entity.id
_entity.type
_entity.pdbx_description
1 polymer ?
#
loop_
_entity_poly.entity_id
_entity_poly.type
_entity_poly.pdbx_seq_one_letter_code
_entity_poly.pdbx_strand_id
1 'polypeptide(L)'
;MKRVFAVLISILLLAGCLCIPVSAESAASSVNLMCTVNSEGDCLATMTVNLRLESAMDKLYFPLPLNAKNISLNNSAVSTTRSAAATLVDISKLSRDYVGELVLRFEYTLPEAVQITKVTDTGKREDWKLLLTVPLLSGFDYPVETLSFTITMPPGQMTHRPALSSIYRQTSIESEIPFQVAGSQIIGSTKTVMNDHEGVTLTMIVPKEMFPTVSTYV
;
A
#
# COMPACT_ATOMS: atom_id res chain seq x y z
N MET A 1 2.95 55.27 30.15
CA MET A 1 4.07 54.36 29.85
C MET A 1 3.93 52.96 30.47
N LYS A 2 3.63 52.78 31.77
CA LYS A 2 3.50 51.44 32.40
C LYS A 2 2.42 50.52 31.79
N ARG A 3 1.30 51.06 31.32
CA ARG A 3 0.21 50.25 30.70
C ARG A 3 0.53 49.76 29.27
N VAL A 4 1.31 50.55 28.53
CA VAL A 4 1.73 50.15 27.16
C VAL A 4 2.77 49.03 27.23
N PHE A 5 3.65 49.06 28.24
CA PHE A 5 4.67 48.02 28.46
C PHE A 5 4.05 46.67 28.86
N ALA A 6 2.97 46.70 29.68
CA ALA A 6 2.26 45.50 30.08
C ALA A 6 1.54 44.82 28.90
N VAL A 7 0.95 45.58 27.97
CA VAL A 7 0.30 45.08 26.78
C VAL A 7 1.31 44.49 25.80
N LEU A 8 2.49 45.11 25.64
CA LEU A 8 3.56 44.57 24.78
C LEU A 8 4.12 43.25 25.30
N ILE A 9 4.31 43.11 26.62
CA ILE A 9 4.77 41.86 27.24
C ILE A 9 3.71 40.74 27.09
N SER A 10 2.42 41.10 27.24
CA SER A 10 1.34 40.11 27.04
C SER A 10 1.25 39.62 25.60
N ILE A 11 1.47 40.48 24.61
CA ILE A 11 1.48 40.08 23.18
C ILE A 11 2.71 39.22 22.87
N LEU A 12 3.88 39.54 23.46
CA LEU A 12 5.09 38.72 23.29
C LEU A 12 4.95 37.32 23.92
N LEU A 13 4.30 37.22 25.08
CA LEU A 13 4.01 35.94 25.74
C LEU A 13 2.98 35.12 24.96
N LEU A 14 1.95 35.74 24.37
CA LEU A 14 1.00 35.06 23.51
C LEU A 14 1.65 34.59 22.21
N ALA A 15 2.53 35.37 21.60
CA ALA A 15 3.25 34.95 20.38
C ALA A 15 4.25 33.82 20.65
N GLY A 16 4.85 33.75 21.83
CA GLY A 16 5.74 32.66 22.26
C GLY A 16 5.02 31.35 22.53
N CYS A 17 3.72 31.36 22.88
CA CYS A 17 2.92 30.17 23.10
C CYS A 17 2.37 29.55 21.80
N LEU A 18 2.46 30.26 20.67
CA LEU A 18 1.95 29.73 19.38
C LEU A 18 2.98 28.93 18.58
N CYS A 19 4.24 28.90 19.00
CA CYS A 19 5.24 27.97 18.46
C CYS A 19 5.27 26.71 19.31
N ILE A 20 4.17 25.98 19.39
CA ILE A 20 4.22 24.56 19.72
C ILE A 20 4.91 23.95 18.50
N PRO A 21 6.13 23.38 18.62
CA PRO A 21 6.67 22.59 17.53
C PRO A 21 5.64 21.47 17.31
N VAL A 22 4.96 21.50 16.17
CA VAL A 22 4.23 20.31 15.72
C VAL A 22 5.32 19.27 15.58
N SER A 23 5.40 18.36 16.55
CA SER A 23 6.29 17.22 16.47
C SER A 23 5.87 16.49 15.20
N ALA A 24 6.73 16.50 14.20
CA ALA A 24 6.46 15.72 13.02
C ALA A 24 6.34 14.27 13.49
N GLU A 25 5.26 13.59 13.10
CA GLU A 25 5.04 12.19 13.42
C GLU A 25 5.77 11.32 12.38
N SER A 26 6.31 10.18 12.82
CA SER A 26 6.89 9.22 11.88
C SER A 26 5.82 8.80 10.88
N ALA A 27 6.17 8.79 9.60
CA ALA A 27 5.23 8.47 8.51
C ALA A 27 5.97 7.85 7.32
N ALA A 28 5.26 7.06 6.52
CA ALA A 28 5.70 6.75 5.17
C ALA A 28 5.31 7.93 4.27
N SER A 29 6.26 8.78 3.90
CA SER A 29 6.02 9.92 3.01
C SER A 29 5.55 9.48 1.63
N SER A 30 6.01 8.31 1.15
CA SER A 30 5.44 7.68 -0.02
C SER A 30 5.62 6.15 -0.02
N VAL A 31 4.64 5.47 -0.58
CA VAL A 31 4.69 4.06 -0.96
C VAL A 31 4.39 3.97 -2.45
N ASN A 32 5.32 3.40 -3.23
CA ASN A 32 5.15 3.17 -4.65
C ASN A 32 5.22 1.67 -4.93
N LEU A 33 4.13 1.09 -5.46
CA LEU A 33 4.03 -0.31 -5.81
C LEU A 33 4.03 -0.48 -7.33
N MET A 34 4.97 -1.24 -7.85
CA MET A 34 5.00 -1.70 -9.23
C MET A 34 4.78 -3.22 -9.25
N CYS A 35 3.71 -3.65 -9.91
CA CYS A 35 3.36 -5.06 -10.09
C CYS A 35 3.38 -5.45 -11.55
N THR A 36 3.95 -6.61 -11.87
CA THR A 36 3.82 -7.24 -13.18
C THR A 36 3.18 -8.61 -13.01
N VAL A 37 1.98 -8.76 -13.54
CA VAL A 37 1.24 -10.03 -13.51
C VAL A 37 1.65 -10.85 -14.72
N ASN A 38 2.05 -12.10 -14.51
CA ASN A 38 2.41 -13.02 -15.58
C ASN A 38 1.19 -13.85 -16.05
N SER A 39 1.33 -14.59 -17.14
CA SER A 39 0.26 -15.45 -17.69
C SER A 39 -0.10 -16.66 -16.81
N GLU A 40 0.72 -16.96 -15.80
CA GLU A 40 0.49 -18.03 -14.81
C GLU A 40 -0.35 -17.52 -13.63
N GLY A 41 -0.63 -16.20 -13.58
CA GLY A 41 -1.43 -15.59 -12.54
C GLY A 41 -0.64 -15.15 -11.32
N ASP A 42 0.69 -15.24 -11.34
CA ASP A 42 1.54 -14.70 -10.28
C ASP A 42 1.83 -13.21 -10.53
N CYS A 43 2.07 -12.45 -9.47
CA CYS A 43 2.48 -11.05 -9.56
C CYS A 43 3.89 -10.86 -9.00
N LEU A 44 4.81 -10.35 -9.83
CA LEU A 44 6.11 -9.88 -9.42
C LEU A 44 5.98 -8.43 -8.96
N ALA A 45 6.29 -8.16 -7.71
CA ALA A 45 6.09 -6.85 -7.09
C ALA A 45 7.41 -6.22 -6.66
N THR A 46 7.55 -4.92 -6.95
CA THR A 46 8.56 -4.03 -6.37
C THR A 46 7.85 -2.93 -5.63
N MET A 47 8.08 -2.82 -4.32
CA MET A 47 7.51 -1.77 -3.48
C MET A 47 8.63 -0.89 -2.94
N THR A 48 8.58 0.40 -3.26
CA THR A 48 9.51 1.40 -2.72
C THR A 48 8.78 2.23 -1.66
N VAL A 49 9.34 2.30 -0.46
CA VAL A 49 8.81 3.04 0.68
C VAL A 49 9.82 4.10 1.09
N ASN A 50 9.41 5.36 1.10
CA ASN A 50 10.15 6.44 1.73
C ASN A 50 9.58 6.65 3.13
N LEU A 51 10.34 6.22 4.15
CA LEU A 51 9.95 6.24 5.55
C LEU A 51 10.68 7.36 6.27
N ARG A 52 9.94 8.30 6.86
CA ARG A 52 10.49 9.34 7.73
C ARG A 52 10.35 8.90 9.19
N LEU A 53 11.49 8.75 9.87
CA LEU A 53 11.56 8.40 11.28
C LEU A 53 11.96 9.64 12.10
N GLU A 54 11.11 10.04 13.03
CA GLU A 54 11.37 11.17 13.94
C GLU A 54 12.16 10.75 15.18
N SER A 55 12.24 9.45 15.45
CA SER A 55 13.05 8.86 16.51
C SER A 55 13.59 7.50 16.12
N ALA A 56 14.73 7.12 16.70
CA ALA A 56 15.28 5.80 16.57
C ALA A 56 14.34 4.75 17.20
N MET A 57 14.23 3.57 16.57
CA MET A 57 13.31 2.52 16.96
C MET A 57 14.01 1.17 17.10
N ASP A 58 13.90 0.58 18.29
CA ASP A 58 14.48 -0.75 18.55
C ASP A 58 13.83 -1.86 17.76
N LYS A 59 12.55 -1.72 17.48
CA LYS A 59 11.77 -2.71 16.71
C LYS A 59 10.90 -1.98 15.69
N LEU A 60 11.06 -2.36 14.44
CA LEU A 60 10.26 -1.87 13.35
C LEU A 60 10.03 -2.98 12.32
N TYR A 61 8.76 -3.20 11.97
CA TYR A 61 8.35 -4.21 11.00
C TYR A 61 7.58 -3.56 9.87
N PHE A 62 7.83 -4.00 8.65
CA PHE A 62 7.05 -3.58 7.50
C PHE A 62 6.14 -4.72 7.03
N PRO A 63 4.81 -4.53 6.97
CA PRO A 63 3.88 -5.55 6.55
C PRO A 63 3.81 -5.65 5.03
N LEU A 64 4.09 -6.83 4.50
CA LEU A 64 3.83 -7.23 3.13
C LEU A 64 2.60 -8.15 3.07
N PRO A 65 2.00 -8.40 1.90
CA PRO A 65 0.90 -9.34 1.76
C PRO A 65 1.20 -10.70 2.39
N LEU A 66 0.18 -11.32 3.00
CA LEU A 66 0.32 -12.56 3.77
C LEU A 66 0.93 -13.71 2.94
N ASN A 67 0.60 -13.75 1.63
CA ASN A 67 1.08 -14.77 0.69
C ASN A 67 2.38 -14.36 -0.03
N ALA A 68 3.01 -13.23 0.32
CA ALA A 68 4.27 -12.81 -0.29
C ALA A 68 5.37 -13.87 -0.11
N LYS A 69 6.09 -14.17 -1.18
CA LYS A 69 7.23 -15.12 -1.21
C LYS A 69 8.44 -14.46 -1.86
N ASN A 70 9.61 -15.09 -1.73
CA ASN A 70 10.87 -14.64 -2.35
C ASN A 70 11.19 -13.18 -2.00
N ILE A 71 11.00 -12.82 -0.72
CA ILE A 71 11.11 -11.44 -0.24
C ILE A 71 12.57 -11.04 -0.12
N SER A 72 12.92 -9.90 -0.71
CA SER A 72 14.19 -9.21 -0.50
C SER A 72 13.96 -7.74 -0.13
N LEU A 73 14.91 -7.15 0.57
CA LEU A 73 14.96 -5.73 0.92
C LEU A 73 16.30 -5.17 0.47
N ASN A 74 16.28 -4.14 -0.36
CA ASN A 74 17.48 -3.51 -0.92
C ASN A 74 18.46 -4.55 -1.52
N ASN A 75 17.91 -5.51 -2.28
CA ASN A 75 18.59 -6.64 -2.91
C ASN A 75 19.25 -7.64 -1.92
N SER A 76 18.84 -7.65 -0.67
CA SER A 76 19.35 -8.57 0.35
C SER A 76 18.21 -9.43 0.92
N ALA A 77 18.53 -10.66 1.25
CA ALA A 77 17.60 -11.53 1.97
C ALA A 77 17.26 -10.96 3.35
N VAL A 78 16.01 -11.09 3.77
CA VAL A 78 15.52 -10.53 5.03
C VAL A 78 14.86 -11.56 5.91
N SER A 79 14.86 -11.28 7.22
CA SER A 79 14.10 -12.05 8.18
C SER A 79 12.63 -11.66 8.11
N THR A 80 11.77 -12.66 8.07
CA THR A 80 10.32 -12.45 8.03
C THR A 80 9.63 -13.25 9.12
N THR A 81 8.52 -12.71 9.63
CA THR A 81 7.63 -13.38 10.57
C THR A 81 6.20 -13.32 10.03
N ARG A 82 5.48 -14.41 10.11
CA ARG A 82 4.07 -14.45 9.68
C ARG A 82 3.15 -14.03 10.80
N SER A 83 2.29 -13.05 10.55
CA SER A 83 1.15 -12.70 11.41
C SER A 83 -0.14 -13.30 10.83
N ALA A 84 -1.27 -13.06 11.50
CA ALA A 84 -2.58 -13.47 10.97
C ALA A 84 -2.99 -12.72 9.70
N ALA A 85 -2.50 -11.48 9.49
CA ALA A 85 -2.93 -10.59 8.42
C ALA A 85 -1.84 -10.28 7.39
N ALA A 86 -0.56 -10.45 7.72
CA ALA A 86 0.55 -10.02 6.89
C ALA A 86 1.82 -10.86 7.11
N THR A 87 2.73 -10.80 6.15
CA THR A 87 4.13 -11.21 6.31
C THR A 87 4.92 -9.99 6.76
N LEU A 88 5.45 -10.01 7.97
CA LEU A 88 6.21 -8.91 8.58
C LEU A 88 7.68 -9.03 8.25
N VAL A 89 8.25 -8.01 7.61
CA VAL A 89 9.69 -7.90 7.34
C VAL A 89 10.34 -7.12 8.47
N ASP A 90 11.35 -7.71 9.12
CA ASP A 90 12.09 -7.06 10.19
C ASP A 90 13.10 -6.05 9.61
N ILE A 91 12.83 -4.76 9.83
CA ILE A 91 13.69 -3.64 9.43
C ILE A 91 14.34 -2.93 10.63
N SER A 92 14.26 -3.52 11.82
CA SER A 92 14.78 -2.96 13.08
C SER A 92 16.27 -2.61 13.02
N LYS A 93 17.05 -3.35 12.26
CA LYS A 93 18.49 -3.05 12.09
C LYS A 93 18.75 -1.72 11.37
N LEU A 94 17.80 -1.27 10.54
CA LEU A 94 17.92 -0.02 9.80
C LEU A 94 17.38 1.17 10.59
N SER A 95 16.51 0.94 11.58
CA SER A 95 15.82 1.99 12.34
C SER A 95 16.41 2.23 13.74
N ARG A 96 17.19 1.28 14.30
CA ARG A 96 17.61 1.29 15.69
C ARG A 96 18.40 2.54 16.10
N ASP A 97 19.31 3.00 15.24
CA ASP A 97 20.18 4.15 15.51
C ASP A 97 19.99 5.24 14.45
N TYR A 98 18.82 5.24 13.78
CA TYR A 98 18.59 6.13 12.64
C TYR A 98 17.37 7.03 12.88
N VAL A 99 17.55 8.29 12.56
CA VAL A 99 16.50 9.34 12.51
C VAL A 99 16.62 10.05 11.17
N GLY A 100 15.50 10.28 10.50
CA GLY A 100 15.47 10.89 9.18
C GLY A 100 14.77 10.02 8.12
N GLU A 101 15.09 10.26 6.86
CA GLU A 101 14.47 9.56 5.74
C GLU A 101 15.21 8.26 5.40
N LEU A 102 14.47 7.17 5.35
CA LEU A 102 14.94 5.83 5.02
C LEU A 102 14.21 5.32 3.77
N VAL A 103 14.97 4.94 2.75
CA VAL A 103 14.41 4.36 1.52
C VAL A 103 14.51 2.84 1.59
N LEU A 104 13.35 2.18 1.54
CA LEU A 104 13.21 0.73 1.58
C LEU A 104 12.67 0.25 0.23
N ARG A 105 13.38 -0.65 -0.42
CA ARG A 105 12.93 -1.28 -1.66
C ARG A 105 12.72 -2.78 -1.42
N PHE A 106 11.46 -3.17 -1.35
CA PHE A 106 11.05 -4.57 -1.26
C PHE A 106 10.83 -5.14 -2.66
N GLU A 107 11.33 -6.35 -2.89
CA GLU A 107 10.98 -7.17 -4.05
C GLU A 107 10.39 -8.48 -3.55
N TYR A 108 9.26 -8.90 -4.12
CA TYR A 108 8.56 -10.11 -3.71
C TYR A 108 7.66 -10.65 -4.81
N THR A 109 7.26 -11.90 -4.67
CA THR A 109 6.28 -12.57 -5.53
C THR A 109 4.97 -12.74 -4.77
N LEU A 110 3.85 -12.39 -5.39
CA LEU A 110 2.51 -12.78 -4.95
C LEU A 110 2.07 -13.98 -5.80
N PRO A 111 2.18 -15.20 -5.30
CA PRO A 111 1.69 -16.35 -6.02
C PRO A 111 0.16 -16.31 -6.08
N GLU A 112 -0.39 -16.84 -7.16
CA GLU A 112 -1.84 -16.95 -7.34
C GLU A 112 -2.58 -15.62 -7.15
N ALA A 113 -1.98 -14.51 -7.64
CA ALA A 113 -2.64 -13.20 -7.65
C ALA A 113 -3.90 -13.22 -8.54
N VAL A 114 -3.94 -14.11 -9.53
CA VAL A 114 -5.14 -14.42 -10.31
C VAL A 114 -5.64 -15.81 -9.91
N GLN A 115 -6.88 -15.89 -9.44
CA GLN A 115 -7.51 -17.12 -8.98
C GLN A 115 -8.87 -17.33 -9.62
N ILE A 116 -9.26 -18.59 -9.73
CA ILE A 116 -10.62 -18.97 -10.11
C ILE A 116 -11.55 -18.69 -8.94
N THR A 117 -12.59 -17.93 -9.18
CA THR A 117 -13.62 -17.63 -8.19
C THR A 117 -15.01 -17.86 -8.72
N LYS A 118 -15.92 -18.21 -7.83
CA LYS A 118 -17.33 -18.41 -8.13
C LYS A 118 -18.05 -17.09 -7.92
N VAL A 119 -18.60 -16.52 -8.98
CA VAL A 119 -19.39 -15.29 -8.92
C VAL A 119 -20.86 -15.67 -9.03
N THR A 120 -21.64 -15.36 -8.00
CA THR A 120 -23.09 -15.52 -8.00
C THR A 120 -23.71 -14.22 -8.47
N ASP A 121 -24.12 -14.15 -9.71
CA ASP A 121 -24.92 -13.01 -10.20
C ASP A 121 -26.35 -13.15 -9.66
N THR A 122 -26.92 -12.05 -9.17
CA THR A 122 -28.24 -12.05 -8.54
C THR A 122 -29.31 -12.65 -9.46
N GLY A 123 -29.68 -13.91 -9.17
CA GLY A 123 -30.77 -14.62 -9.85
C GLY A 123 -30.36 -15.43 -11.08
N LYS A 124 -29.06 -15.62 -11.35
CA LYS A 124 -28.55 -16.42 -12.47
C LYS A 124 -27.50 -17.45 -12.04
N ARG A 125 -27.29 -18.43 -12.93
CA ARG A 125 -26.35 -19.53 -12.85
C ARG A 125 -25.00 -19.09 -12.30
N GLU A 126 -24.47 -19.83 -11.34
CA GLU A 126 -23.10 -19.68 -10.87
C GLU A 126 -22.12 -19.72 -12.05
N ASP A 127 -21.32 -18.69 -12.20
CA ASP A 127 -20.32 -18.59 -13.27
C ASP A 127 -18.92 -18.53 -12.65
N TRP A 128 -18.00 -19.30 -13.21
CA TRP A 128 -16.61 -19.30 -12.77
C TRP A 128 -15.84 -18.22 -13.51
N LYS A 129 -15.24 -17.30 -12.78
CA LYS A 129 -14.45 -16.19 -13.32
C LYS A 129 -13.05 -16.18 -12.73
N LEU A 130 -12.13 -15.58 -13.46
CA LEU A 130 -10.81 -15.29 -12.95
C LEU A 130 -10.84 -13.95 -12.21
N LEU A 131 -10.38 -13.94 -10.97
CA LEU A 131 -10.29 -12.74 -10.13
C LEU A 131 -8.82 -12.43 -9.87
N LEU A 132 -8.36 -11.26 -10.33
CA LEU A 132 -7.12 -10.66 -9.89
C LEU A 132 -7.33 -10.03 -8.51
N THR A 133 -6.40 -10.28 -7.59
CA THR A 133 -6.36 -9.67 -6.25
C THR A 133 -4.94 -9.22 -5.95
N VAL A 134 -4.73 -7.90 -5.83
CA VAL A 134 -3.43 -7.30 -5.52
C VAL A 134 -3.57 -6.42 -4.28
N PRO A 135 -3.02 -6.83 -3.13
CA PRO A 135 -2.89 -5.94 -1.98
C PRO A 135 -1.89 -4.82 -2.30
N LEU A 136 -2.36 -3.58 -2.29
CA LEU A 136 -1.55 -2.39 -2.56
C LEU A 136 -0.85 -1.88 -1.30
N LEU A 137 -1.50 -2.08 -0.14
CA LEU A 137 -1.00 -1.74 1.18
C LEU A 137 -1.56 -2.76 2.19
N SER A 138 -0.72 -3.26 3.11
CA SER A 138 -1.08 -4.35 4.03
C SER A 138 -1.18 -3.90 5.49
N GLY A 139 -1.48 -2.61 5.76
CA GLY A 139 -1.68 -2.09 7.11
C GLY A 139 -0.36 -1.81 7.82
N PHE A 140 0.30 -0.71 7.48
CA PHE A 140 1.53 -0.26 8.13
C PHE A 140 1.21 0.50 9.43
N ASP A 141 2.10 0.44 10.43
CA ASP A 141 1.90 1.05 11.75
C ASP A 141 1.95 2.58 11.75
N TYR A 142 2.29 3.19 10.61
CA TYR A 142 2.36 4.63 10.41
C TYR A 142 1.47 5.06 9.25
N PRO A 143 0.99 6.31 9.28
CA PRO A 143 0.25 6.86 8.16
C PRO A 143 1.10 6.88 6.88
N VAL A 144 0.45 6.70 5.74
CA VAL A 144 1.06 6.76 4.41
C VAL A 144 0.57 8.03 3.72
N GLU A 145 1.47 9.01 3.53
CA GLU A 145 1.11 10.31 2.96
C GLU A 145 0.71 10.20 1.49
N THR A 146 1.41 9.34 0.74
CA THR A 146 1.09 9.06 -0.66
C THR A 146 1.27 7.59 -0.98
N LEU A 147 0.22 6.93 -1.46
CA LEU A 147 0.27 5.60 -2.06
C LEU A 147 0.11 5.75 -3.57
N SER A 148 1.05 5.24 -4.36
CA SER A 148 0.95 5.14 -5.81
C SER A 148 1.17 3.70 -6.27
N PHE A 149 0.55 3.32 -7.37
CA PHE A 149 0.73 1.97 -7.90
C PHE A 149 0.62 1.92 -9.42
N THR A 150 1.34 0.97 -9.99
CA THR A 150 1.22 0.57 -11.39
C THR A 150 1.15 -0.96 -11.46
N ILE A 151 0.06 -1.49 -12.00
CA ILE A 151 -0.11 -2.92 -12.23
C ILE A 151 -0.08 -3.15 -13.72
N THR A 152 0.90 -3.91 -14.20
CA THR A 152 1.05 -4.29 -15.61
C THR A 152 0.49 -5.70 -15.79
N MET A 153 -0.47 -5.84 -16.68
CA MET A 153 -1.14 -7.09 -17.02
C MET A 153 -0.48 -7.77 -18.23
N PRO A 154 -0.66 -9.08 -18.43
CA PRO A 154 -0.32 -9.72 -19.70
C PRO A 154 -1.02 -9.04 -20.88
N PRO A 155 -0.53 -9.23 -22.12
CA PRO A 155 -1.20 -8.72 -23.30
C PRO A 155 -2.64 -9.24 -23.39
N GLY A 156 -3.58 -8.33 -23.67
CA GLY A 156 -5.01 -8.62 -23.79
C GLY A 156 -5.86 -7.39 -23.53
N GLN A 157 -7.17 -7.54 -23.72
CA GLN A 157 -8.12 -6.46 -23.49
C GLN A 157 -8.77 -6.63 -22.13
N MET A 158 -8.60 -5.67 -21.23
CA MET A 158 -9.31 -5.60 -19.96
C MET A 158 -10.77 -5.19 -20.21
N THR A 159 -11.70 -6.08 -19.87
CA THR A 159 -13.13 -5.90 -20.12
C THR A 159 -13.92 -5.43 -18.89
N HIS A 160 -13.32 -5.53 -17.70
CA HIS A 160 -13.93 -5.15 -16.45
C HIS A 160 -13.13 -4.03 -15.79
N ARG A 161 -13.81 -3.17 -15.05
CA ARG A 161 -13.17 -2.12 -14.26
C ARG A 161 -12.63 -2.71 -12.97
N PRO A 162 -11.40 -2.31 -12.54
CA PRO A 162 -10.91 -2.61 -11.20
C PRO A 162 -11.79 -2.00 -10.11
N ALA A 163 -11.82 -2.64 -8.95
CA ALA A 163 -12.42 -2.13 -7.73
C ALA A 163 -11.36 -2.03 -6.63
N LEU A 164 -11.44 -0.98 -5.82
CA LEU A 164 -10.58 -0.78 -4.66
C LEU A 164 -11.40 -0.96 -3.39
N SER A 165 -10.83 -1.68 -2.43
CA SER A 165 -11.41 -1.87 -1.10
C SER A 165 -10.39 -1.57 -0.01
N SER A 166 -10.85 -1.09 1.14
CA SER A 166 -10.05 -0.93 2.35
C SER A 166 -10.63 -1.78 3.47
N ILE A 167 -9.75 -2.37 4.30
CA ILE A 167 -10.17 -3.18 5.45
C ILE A 167 -10.93 -2.36 6.51
N TYR A 168 -10.67 -1.06 6.61
CA TYR A 168 -11.32 -0.18 7.61
C TYR A 168 -12.57 0.53 7.08
N ARG A 169 -12.84 0.47 5.78
CA ARG A 169 -13.94 1.19 5.14
C ARG A 169 -14.88 0.22 4.48
N GLN A 170 -16.14 0.29 4.84
CA GLN A 170 -17.22 -0.53 4.24
C GLN A 170 -17.60 -0.05 2.84
N THR A 171 -17.14 1.13 2.41
CA THR A 171 -17.46 1.76 1.12
C THR A 171 -16.24 1.77 0.20
N SER A 172 -16.49 1.87 -1.10
CA SER A 172 -15.43 2.04 -2.09
C SER A 172 -14.59 3.29 -1.80
N ILE A 173 -13.27 3.14 -1.85
CA ILE A 173 -12.29 4.23 -1.65
C ILE A 173 -11.80 4.83 -2.99
N GLU A 174 -12.47 4.54 -4.09
CA GLU A 174 -12.09 4.98 -5.43
C GLU A 174 -12.05 6.50 -5.59
N SER A 175 -12.85 7.25 -4.81
CA SER A 175 -12.80 8.71 -4.80
C SER A 175 -11.50 9.27 -4.21
N GLU A 176 -10.89 8.53 -3.28
CA GLU A 176 -9.65 8.90 -2.58
C GLU A 176 -8.41 8.37 -3.28
N ILE A 177 -8.55 7.26 -4.00
CA ILE A 177 -7.50 6.64 -4.80
C ILE A 177 -7.98 6.54 -6.25
N PRO A 178 -8.00 7.66 -6.98
CA PRO A 178 -8.35 7.62 -8.39
C PRO A 178 -7.33 6.79 -9.17
N PHE A 179 -7.83 6.01 -10.11
CA PHE A 179 -7.01 5.21 -10.99
C PHE A 179 -7.52 5.30 -12.43
N GLN A 180 -6.64 4.96 -13.36
CA GLN A 180 -6.94 4.84 -14.78
C GLN A 180 -6.43 3.51 -15.33
N VAL A 181 -7.13 3.02 -16.35
CA VAL A 181 -6.70 1.86 -17.14
C VAL A 181 -6.18 2.38 -18.46
N ALA A 182 -4.91 2.14 -18.75
CA ALA A 182 -4.22 2.59 -19.94
C ALA A 182 -3.52 1.39 -20.63
N GLY A 183 -4.15 0.87 -21.68
CA GLY A 183 -3.68 -0.35 -22.35
C GLY A 183 -3.69 -1.55 -21.41
N SER A 184 -2.51 -2.13 -21.15
CA SER A 184 -2.33 -3.25 -20.20
C SER A 184 -1.98 -2.79 -18.79
N GLN A 185 -2.07 -1.50 -18.47
CA GLN A 185 -1.68 -0.97 -17.18
C GLN A 185 -2.87 -0.39 -16.41
N ILE A 186 -2.85 -0.59 -15.07
CA ILE A 186 -3.73 0.07 -14.11
C ILE A 186 -2.83 0.96 -13.26
N ILE A 187 -3.06 2.27 -13.30
CA ILE A 187 -2.22 3.27 -12.63
C ILE A 187 -3.09 4.10 -11.71
N GLY A 188 -2.69 4.25 -10.45
CA GLY A 188 -3.42 5.05 -9.48
C GLY A 188 -2.53 5.66 -8.42
N SER A 189 -3.07 6.66 -7.71
CA SER A 189 -2.41 7.31 -6.59
C SER A 189 -3.44 7.92 -5.63
N THR A 190 -3.12 7.97 -4.33
CA THR A 190 -3.97 8.62 -3.33
C THR A 190 -4.02 10.13 -3.51
N LYS A 191 -5.15 10.71 -3.15
CA LYS A 191 -5.33 12.17 -2.99
C LYS A 191 -5.24 12.60 -1.53
N THR A 192 -5.39 11.66 -0.63
CA THR A 192 -5.44 11.89 0.83
C THR A 192 -4.46 10.96 1.53
N VAL A 193 -4.06 11.33 2.72
CA VAL A 193 -3.24 10.48 3.59
C VAL A 193 -4.03 9.23 3.97
N MET A 194 -3.39 8.06 3.86
CA MET A 194 -3.90 6.79 4.37
C MET A 194 -3.58 6.70 5.86
N ASN A 195 -4.53 6.28 6.66
CA ASN A 195 -4.33 6.14 8.10
C ASN A 195 -3.36 4.99 8.40
N ASP A 196 -2.79 5.01 9.60
CA ASP A 196 -2.08 3.87 10.16
C ASP A 196 -2.97 2.62 10.14
N HIS A 197 -2.36 1.47 10.00
CA HIS A 197 -3.00 0.15 9.89
C HIS A 197 -4.02 0.01 8.72
N GLU A 198 -4.19 1.01 7.88
CA GLU A 198 -5.09 0.91 6.73
C GLU A 198 -4.50 0.03 5.64
N GLY A 199 -5.24 -1.02 5.24
CA GLY A 199 -4.90 -1.87 4.11
C GLY A 199 -5.75 -1.52 2.90
N VAL A 200 -5.17 -1.60 1.71
CA VAL A 200 -5.85 -1.37 0.43
C VAL A 200 -5.62 -2.53 -0.50
N THR A 201 -6.69 -3.03 -1.10
CA THR A 201 -6.64 -4.13 -2.07
C THR A 201 -7.35 -3.74 -3.36
N LEU A 202 -6.69 -4.00 -4.48
CA LEU A 202 -7.30 -3.93 -5.81
C LEU A 202 -7.79 -5.31 -6.22
N THR A 203 -9.03 -5.36 -6.71
CA THR A 203 -9.63 -6.55 -7.31
C THR A 203 -10.17 -6.26 -8.69
N MET A 204 -10.08 -7.23 -9.61
CA MET A 204 -10.62 -7.11 -10.96
C MET A 204 -10.95 -8.48 -11.55
N ILE A 205 -12.11 -8.62 -12.18
CA ILE A 205 -12.40 -9.78 -13.02
C ILE A 205 -11.58 -9.65 -14.31
N VAL A 206 -10.80 -10.68 -14.64
CA VAL A 206 -9.90 -10.68 -15.79
C VAL A 206 -10.33 -11.72 -16.84
N PRO A 207 -10.10 -11.45 -18.15
CA PRO A 207 -10.41 -12.37 -19.22
C PRO A 207 -9.58 -13.65 -19.13
N LYS A 208 -10.20 -14.80 -19.44
CA LYS A 208 -9.55 -16.13 -19.42
C LYS A 208 -8.39 -16.22 -20.43
N GLU A 209 -8.53 -15.52 -21.52
CA GLU A 209 -7.56 -15.51 -22.64
C GLU A 209 -6.21 -14.91 -22.21
N MET A 210 -6.20 -14.05 -21.21
CA MET A 210 -4.97 -13.47 -20.66
C MET A 210 -4.22 -14.45 -19.73
N PHE A 211 -4.92 -15.47 -19.23
CA PHE A 211 -4.41 -16.42 -18.24
C PHE A 211 -4.74 -17.88 -18.63
N PRO A 212 -4.21 -18.36 -19.75
CA PRO A 212 -4.59 -19.67 -20.28
C PRO A 212 -4.24 -20.81 -19.33
N THR A 213 -3.16 -20.71 -18.59
CA THR A 213 -2.72 -21.73 -17.62
C THR A 213 -3.65 -21.81 -16.41
N VAL A 214 -4.11 -20.65 -15.88
CA VAL A 214 -5.03 -20.57 -14.73
C VAL A 214 -6.42 -21.06 -15.13
N SER A 215 -6.86 -20.82 -16.37
CA SER A 215 -8.20 -21.12 -16.84
C SER A 215 -8.45 -22.60 -17.17
N THR A 216 -7.41 -23.46 -17.10
CA THR A 216 -7.52 -24.88 -17.48
C THR A 216 -8.48 -25.69 -16.57
N TYR A 217 -8.82 -25.16 -15.41
CA TYR A 217 -9.68 -25.81 -14.41
C TYR A 217 -11.10 -25.21 -14.31
N VAL A 218 -11.54 -24.44 -15.31
CA VAL A 218 -12.86 -23.75 -15.32
C VAL A 218 -13.79 -24.34 -16.36
#